data_88c1d5476c91d8f6781d1bba26047e0c
#
_entry.id   88c1d5476c91d8f6781d1bba26047e0c
#
_cell.length_a   1.000
_cell.length_b   1.000
_cell.length_c   1.000
_cell.angle_alpha   90.00
_cell.angle_beta   90.00
_cell.angle_gamma   90.00
#
_symmetry.space_group_name_H-M   'P 1'
#
loop_
_entity.id
_entity.type
_entity.pdbx_description
1 polymer ?
#
loop_
_entity_poly.entity_id
_entity_poly.type
_entity_poly.pdbx_seq_one_letter_code
_entity_poly.pdbx_strand_id
1 'polypeptide(L)'
;MKKLMFAKNLKYLRQKYNMEQLDLSQQLGRKSSSSISEWEKGKYTPKANILSDISEIFHVSLSDLMTTDLSLSTNYAISSNHIIKQDSIKVMESLDYQITKPYEKQFNEWNKDKQHINNNKKIIYFKEGDIWWVSLGINIGVEIDGKKNHFERPVIILKRVNYHSAIIIPLTSTIRENDDRFVNYEIDGIKKSANISQICMIDTKRFRRKAKIKLPIDNFREIKSRLKKYL
;
A
#
# COMPACT_ATOMS: atom_id res chain seq x y z
N MET A 1 33.26 -19.06 -2.42
CA MET A 1 32.29 -18.93 -1.32
C MET A 1 31.06 -18.09 -1.68
N LYS A 2 31.17 -16.82 -2.12
CA LYS A 2 30.01 -15.94 -2.43
C LYS A 2 29.00 -16.51 -3.43
N LYS A 3 29.43 -17.22 -4.47
CA LYS A 3 28.58 -17.83 -5.51
C LYS A 3 27.68 -18.94 -4.98
N LEU A 4 28.18 -19.78 -4.07
CA LEU A 4 27.42 -20.85 -3.43
C LEU A 4 26.41 -20.31 -2.41
N MET A 5 26.73 -19.22 -1.73
CA MET A 5 25.82 -18.57 -0.80
C MET A 5 24.61 -17.98 -1.53
N PHE A 6 24.81 -17.25 -2.61
CA PHE A 6 23.73 -16.75 -3.46
C PHE A 6 22.79 -17.88 -3.93
N ALA A 7 23.36 -18.98 -4.45
CA ALA A 7 22.59 -20.11 -4.94
C ALA A 7 21.69 -20.73 -3.86
N LYS A 8 22.24 -20.92 -2.66
CA LYS A 8 21.53 -21.42 -1.47
C LYS A 8 20.40 -20.48 -1.07
N ASN A 9 20.70 -19.19 -0.97
CA ASN A 9 19.75 -18.18 -0.58
C ASN A 9 18.60 -18.02 -1.60
N LEU A 10 18.91 -18.02 -2.89
CA LEU A 10 17.89 -17.93 -3.94
C LEU A 10 16.89 -19.07 -3.85
N LYS A 11 17.41 -20.31 -3.74
CA LYS A 11 16.56 -21.49 -3.59
C LYS A 11 15.72 -21.45 -2.31
N TYR A 12 16.33 -21.06 -1.18
CA TYR A 12 15.64 -20.93 0.10
C TYR A 12 14.52 -19.88 0.03
N LEU A 13 14.80 -18.70 -0.49
CA LEU A 13 13.82 -17.61 -0.60
C LEU A 13 12.66 -18.02 -1.51
N ARG A 14 12.94 -18.54 -2.70
CA ARG A 14 11.90 -19.01 -3.61
C ARG A 14 10.97 -20.02 -2.94
N GLN A 15 11.54 -21.03 -2.26
CA GLN A 15 10.74 -22.03 -1.54
C GLN A 15 9.96 -21.44 -0.37
N LYS A 16 10.55 -20.52 0.39
CA LYS A 16 9.89 -19.81 1.50
C LYS A 16 8.67 -19.01 1.04
N TYR A 17 8.73 -18.47 -0.18
CA TYR A 17 7.61 -17.72 -0.78
C TYR A 17 6.67 -18.59 -1.63
N ASN A 18 6.80 -19.93 -1.54
CA ASN A 18 5.99 -20.91 -2.31
C ASN A 18 5.99 -20.65 -3.82
N MET A 19 7.11 -20.22 -4.39
CA MET A 19 7.26 -19.93 -5.81
C MET A 19 7.92 -21.09 -6.53
N GLU A 20 7.41 -21.46 -7.71
CA GLU A 20 8.12 -22.35 -8.63
C GLU A 20 9.23 -21.59 -9.40
N GLN A 21 10.21 -22.32 -9.94
CA GLN A 21 11.29 -21.67 -10.72
C GLN A 21 10.73 -20.89 -11.93
N LEU A 22 9.61 -21.34 -12.48
CA LEU A 22 8.94 -20.68 -13.58
C LEU A 22 8.32 -19.33 -13.12
N ASP A 23 7.70 -19.30 -11.94
CA ASP A 23 7.08 -18.07 -11.39
C ASP A 23 8.13 -16.99 -11.20
N LEU A 24 9.27 -17.34 -10.57
CA LEU A 24 10.37 -16.39 -10.41
C LEU A 24 10.94 -15.93 -11.75
N SER A 25 11.02 -16.84 -12.74
CA SER A 25 11.51 -16.47 -14.07
C SER A 25 10.59 -15.46 -14.75
N GLN A 26 9.27 -15.63 -14.63
CA GLN A 26 8.27 -14.70 -15.18
C GLN A 26 8.35 -13.32 -14.53
N GLN A 27 8.49 -13.27 -13.20
CA GLN A 27 8.66 -12.00 -12.47
C GLN A 27 9.94 -11.25 -12.90
N LEU A 28 10.99 -11.98 -13.29
CA LEU A 28 12.22 -11.42 -13.83
C LEU A 28 12.18 -11.16 -15.35
N GLY A 29 10.98 -11.23 -15.97
CA GLY A 29 10.79 -10.99 -17.40
C GLY A 29 11.43 -12.05 -18.32
N ARG A 30 11.62 -13.28 -17.82
CA ARG A 30 12.25 -14.38 -18.58
C ARG A 30 11.21 -15.38 -19.10
N LYS A 31 11.49 -15.95 -20.26
CA LYS A 31 10.58 -16.91 -20.90
C LYS A 31 10.70 -18.35 -20.39
N SER A 32 11.77 -18.69 -19.65
CA SER A 32 12.01 -20.04 -19.15
C SER A 32 12.71 -20.05 -17.78
N SER A 33 12.50 -21.12 -17.01
CA SER A 33 13.10 -21.32 -15.70
C SER A 33 14.57 -21.79 -15.74
N SER A 34 15.13 -22.03 -16.93
CA SER A 34 16.49 -22.59 -17.07
C SER A 34 17.57 -21.78 -16.33
N SER A 35 17.51 -20.45 -16.46
CA SER A 35 18.45 -19.57 -15.75
C SER A 35 18.33 -19.66 -14.24
N ILE A 36 17.10 -19.74 -13.71
CA ILE A 36 16.85 -19.89 -12.27
C ILE A 36 17.45 -21.21 -11.78
N SER A 37 17.21 -22.31 -12.48
CA SER A 37 17.79 -23.62 -12.16
C SER A 37 19.33 -23.59 -12.14
N GLU A 38 19.95 -22.90 -13.11
CA GLU A 38 21.40 -22.79 -13.17
C GLU A 38 21.98 -21.92 -12.03
N TRP A 39 21.29 -20.87 -11.66
CA TRP A 39 21.68 -20.03 -10.51
C TRP A 39 21.54 -20.78 -9.19
N GLU A 40 20.46 -21.51 -8.98
CA GLU A 40 20.24 -22.34 -7.78
C GLU A 40 21.24 -23.51 -7.69
N LYS A 41 21.75 -24.01 -8.80
CA LYS A 41 22.84 -24.99 -8.86
C LYS A 41 24.23 -24.37 -8.67
N GLY A 42 24.31 -23.03 -8.56
CA GLY A 42 25.57 -22.31 -8.39
C GLY A 42 26.46 -22.33 -9.63
N LYS A 43 25.95 -22.57 -10.83
CA LYS A 43 26.77 -22.56 -12.06
C LYS A 43 27.35 -21.18 -12.32
N TYR A 44 26.55 -20.13 -12.20
CA TYR A 44 26.99 -18.74 -12.27
C TYR A 44 26.05 -17.83 -11.51
N THR A 45 26.47 -16.60 -11.25
CA THR A 45 25.69 -15.53 -10.60
C THR A 45 25.14 -14.61 -11.68
N PRO A 46 23.90 -14.16 -11.63
CA PRO A 46 23.35 -13.21 -12.59
C PRO A 46 24.06 -11.85 -12.58
N LYS A 47 23.80 -11.01 -13.59
CA LYS A 47 24.31 -9.65 -13.66
C LYS A 47 23.70 -8.78 -12.55
N ALA A 48 24.36 -7.67 -12.22
CA ALA A 48 23.99 -6.80 -11.11
C ALA A 48 22.53 -6.30 -11.15
N ASN A 49 22.01 -5.97 -12.33
CA ASN A 49 20.60 -5.57 -12.47
C ASN A 49 19.62 -6.67 -12.04
N ILE A 50 19.87 -7.91 -12.47
CA ILE A 50 19.01 -9.07 -12.09
C ILE A 50 19.17 -9.38 -10.59
N LEU A 51 20.34 -9.19 -10.02
CA LEU A 51 20.54 -9.33 -8.57
C LEU A 51 19.75 -8.28 -7.80
N SER A 52 19.65 -7.05 -8.31
CA SER A 52 18.81 -5.99 -7.75
C SER A 52 17.34 -6.38 -7.81
N ASP A 53 16.86 -6.84 -8.98
CA ASP A 53 15.46 -7.27 -9.14
C ASP A 53 15.11 -8.42 -8.17
N ILE A 54 16.02 -9.40 -8.01
CA ILE A 54 15.85 -10.51 -7.04
C ILE A 54 15.80 -9.97 -5.59
N SER A 55 16.67 -9.02 -5.26
CA SER A 55 16.71 -8.35 -3.96
C SER A 55 15.39 -7.65 -3.65
N GLU A 56 14.79 -6.98 -4.63
CA GLU A 56 13.49 -6.31 -4.52
C GLU A 56 12.33 -7.31 -4.39
N ILE A 57 12.29 -8.36 -5.22
CA ILE A 57 11.24 -9.39 -5.19
C ILE A 57 11.15 -10.05 -3.81
N PHE A 58 12.29 -10.35 -3.20
CA PHE A 58 12.33 -11.06 -1.92
C PHE A 58 12.52 -10.13 -0.71
N HIS A 59 12.57 -8.81 -0.91
CA HIS A 59 12.76 -7.81 0.14
C HIS A 59 13.99 -8.08 1.03
N VAL A 60 15.10 -8.49 0.43
CA VAL A 60 16.37 -8.75 1.12
C VAL A 60 17.45 -7.83 0.58
N SER A 61 18.44 -7.46 1.42
CA SER A 61 19.56 -6.65 0.91
C SER A 61 20.41 -7.46 -0.07
N LEU A 62 20.98 -6.78 -1.07
CA LEU A 62 21.91 -7.41 -2.02
C LEU A 62 23.12 -8.02 -1.29
N SER A 63 23.59 -7.38 -0.21
CA SER A 63 24.66 -7.89 0.63
C SER A 63 24.27 -9.23 1.28
N ASP A 64 23.09 -9.31 1.87
CA ASP A 64 22.62 -10.51 2.55
C ASP A 64 22.34 -11.64 1.58
N LEU A 65 21.74 -11.31 0.42
CA LEU A 65 21.55 -12.27 -0.65
C LEU A 65 22.84 -12.96 -1.08
N MET A 66 23.98 -12.22 -1.02
CA MET A 66 25.28 -12.68 -1.49
C MET A 66 26.19 -13.27 -0.39
N THR A 67 26.02 -12.88 0.88
CA THR A 67 27.02 -13.16 1.93
C THR A 67 26.47 -13.82 3.19
N THR A 68 25.19 -13.63 3.50
CA THR A 68 24.55 -14.12 4.74
C THR A 68 23.80 -15.43 4.45
N ASP A 69 23.88 -16.41 5.33
CA ASP A 69 23.07 -17.64 5.22
C ASP A 69 21.65 -17.37 5.71
N LEU A 70 20.75 -17.07 4.79
CA LEU A 70 19.36 -16.72 5.10
C LEU A 70 18.55 -17.91 5.64
N SER A 71 19.02 -19.16 5.42
CA SER A 71 18.32 -20.35 5.91
C SER A 71 18.54 -20.61 7.41
N LEU A 72 19.59 -20.05 7.98
CA LEU A 72 19.93 -20.19 9.40
C LEU A 72 19.34 -19.06 10.26
N SER A 73 18.90 -17.98 9.66
CA SER A 73 18.32 -16.82 10.35
C SER A 73 16.87 -17.10 10.70
N THR A 74 16.61 -17.60 11.90
CA THR A 74 15.27 -17.91 12.43
C THR A 74 14.36 -16.67 12.58
N ASN A 75 14.87 -15.45 12.33
CA ASN A 75 14.15 -14.19 12.47
C ASN A 75 14.45 -13.17 11.37
N TYR A 76 14.44 -13.58 10.08
CA TYR A 76 14.22 -12.57 9.04
C TYR A 76 12.71 -12.25 9.00
N ALA A 77 12.27 -11.44 9.96
CA ALA A 77 11.09 -10.64 9.78
C ALA A 77 11.35 -9.77 8.55
N ILE A 78 10.46 -9.80 7.58
CA ILE A 78 10.45 -8.94 6.40
C ILE A 78 10.42 -7.50 6.93
N SER A 79 11.59 -6.88 7.03
CA SER A 79 11.75 -5.47 7.34
C SER A 79 12.56 -4.85 6.22
N SER A 80 11.85 -4.16 5.34
CA SER A 80 12.44 -3.05 4.64
C SER A 80 12.99 -2.08 5.70
N ASN A 81 14.28 -2.14 5.96
CA ASN A 81 15.19 -1.07 6.32
C ASN A 81 16.37 -1.57 7.16
N HIS A 82 17.56 -1.44 6.61
CA HIS A 82 18.87 -1.35 7.27
C HIS A 82 19.15 -2.23 8.48
N ILE A 83 20.04 -3.19 8.27
CA ILE A 83 20.74 -3.92 9.34
C ILE A 83 21.61 -2.93 10.11
N ILE A 84 21.18 -2.60 11.30
CA ILE A 84 21.99 -1.94 12.31
C ILE A 84 22.74 -3.03 13.09
N LYS A 85 24.06 -2.98 13.10
CA LYS A 85 24.90 -3.86 13.93
C LYS A 85 24.53 -3.70 15.40
N GLN A 86 24.64 -4.77 16.18
CA GLN A 86 24.25 -4.87 17.60
C GLN A 86 24.81 -3.75 18.51
N ASP A 87 25.93 -3.14 18.12
CA ASP A 87 26.55 -2.01 18.84
C ASP A 87 25.81 -0.67 18.65
N SER A 88 24.96 -0.58 17.62
CA SER A 88 24.14 0.61 17.35
C SER A 88 22.81 0.61 18.10
N ILE A 89 22.38 -0.53 18.65
CA ILE A 89 21.13 -0.66 19.40
C ILE A 89 21.19 0.14 20.69
N LYS A 90 22.34 0.15 21.39
CA LYS A 90 22.53 0.92 22.63
C LYS A 90 22.48 2.45 22.45
N VAL A 91 22.83 2.93 21.26
CA VAL A 91 22.77 4.38 20.94
C VAL A 91 21.37 4.80 20.51
N MET A 92 20.57 3.87 19.96
CA MET A 92 19.19 4.14 19.50
C MET A 92 18.15 4.04 20.64
N GLU A 93 18.44 3.30 21.72
CA GLU A 93 17.59 3.28 22.92
C GLU A 93 17.53 4.65 23.66
N SER A 94 18.50 5.54 23.39
CA SER A 94 18.51 6.91 23.90
C SER A 94 17.74 7.94 23.04
N LEU A 95 17.31 7.54 21.86
CA LEU A 95 16.47 8.32 20.98
C LEU A 95 15.14 7.58 20.88
N ASP A 96 14.09 8.07 21.50
CA ASP A 96 12.71 7.58 21.57
C ASP A 96 12.15 7.07 20.20
N TYR A 97 12.86 6.12 19.58
CA TYR A 97 12.45 5.46 18.34
C TYR A 97 11.57 4.26 18.70
N GLN A 98 10.29 4.51 18.88
CA GLN A 98 9.30 3.45 18.93
C GLN A 98 9.35 2.71 17.59
N ILE A 99 9.91 1.50 17.58
CA ILE A 99 9.73 0.54 16.49
C ILE A 99 8.24 0.20 16.48
N THR A 100 7.47 0.94 15.71
CA THR A 100 6.06 0.61 15.49
C THR A 100 6.03 -0.73 14.77
N LYS A 101 5.38 -1.74 15.38
CA LYS A 101 5.08 -3.02 14.72
C LYS A 101 4.51 -2.71 13.33
N PRO A 102 4.94 -3.42 12.26
CA PRO A 102 4.36 -3.23 10.95
C PRO A 102 2.85 -3.30 11.05
N TYR A 103 2.16 -2.32 10.47
CA TYR A 103 0.70 -2.26 10.48
C TYR A 103 0.15 -3.49 9.76
N GLU A 104 -0.40 -4.42 10.54
CA GLU A 104 -1.10 -5.58 10.00
C GLU A 104 -2.52 -5.18 9.59
N LYS A 105 -2.85 -5.42 8.32
CA LYS A 105 -4.17 -5.07 7.77
C LYS A 105 -5.26 -6.00 8.31
N GLN A 106 -6.27 -5.43 8.93
CA GLN A 106 -7.39 -6.14 9.60
C GLN A 106 -8.44 -6.63 8.59
N PHE A 107 -8.07 -7.53 7.69
CA PHE A 107 -8.97 -8.04 6.65
C PHE A 107 -10.17 -8.82 7.22
N ASN A 108 -9.96 -9.59 8.29
CA ASN A 108 -11.03 -10.41 8.89
C ASN A 108 -12.12 -9.55 9.53
N GLU A 109 -11.75 -8.52 10.27
CA GLU A 109 -12.67 -7.55 10.87
C GLU A 109 -13.40 -6.80 9.78
N TRP A 110 -12.70 -6.37 8.73
CA TRP A 110 -13.31 -5.71 7.58
C TRP A 110 -14.30 -6.64 6.85
N ASN A 111 -14.05 -7.94 6.73
CA ASN A 111 -14.97 -8.88 6.12
C ASN A 111 -16.29 -8.98 6.90
N LYS A 112 -16.24 -8.95 8.23
CA LYS A 112 -17.44 -8.89 9.08
C LYS A 112 -18.24 -7.61 8.84
N ASP A 113 -17.57 -6.44 8.83
CA ASP A 113 -18.21 -5.16 8.58
C ASP A 113 -18.85 -5.10 7.18
N LYS A 114 -18.21 -5.66 6.14
CA LYS A 114 -18.78 -5.74 4.80
C LYS A 114 -20.12 -6.43 4.76
N GLN A 115 -20.28 -7.52 5.50
CA GLN A 115 -21.56 -8.25 5.54
C GLN A 115 -22.65 -7.36 6.15
N HIS A 116 -22.39 -6.66 7.24
CA HIS A 116 -23.33 -5.72 7.86
C HIS A 116 -23.67 -4.55 6.92
N ILE A 117 -22.68 -4.00 6.25
CA ILE A 117 -22.86 -2.90 5.28
C ILE A 117 -23.74 -3.38 4.12
N ASN A 118 -23.49 -4.57 3.59
CA ASN A 118 -24.26 -5.12 2.47
C ASN A 118 -25.75 -5.32 2.81
N ASN A 119 -26.05 -5.65 4.04
CA ASN A 119 -27.40 -5.85 4.52
C ASN A 119 -28.16 -4.55 4.88
N ASN A 120 -27.48 -3.40 4.79
CA ASN A 120 -28.10 -2.11 5.08
C ASN A 120 -29.09 -1.73 3.98
N LYS A 121 -30.33 -1.39 4.38
CA LYS A 121 -31.43 -0.99 3.48
C LYS A 121 -31.68 0.52 3.47
N LYS A 122 -30.86 1.34 4.11
CA LYS A 122 -31.05 2.79 4.20
C LYS A 122 -30.88 3.44 2.81
N ILE A 123 -31.82 4.29 2.47
CA ILE A 123 -31.71 5.20 1.33
C ILE A 123 -31.09 6.50 1.84
N ILE A 124 -30.00 6.93 1.20
CA ILE A 124 -29.24 8.10 1.62
C ILE A 124 -29.30 9.16 0.51
N TYR A 125 -29.65 10.39 0.89
CA TYR A 125 -29.64 11.53 0.00
C TYR A 125 -28.31 12.27 0.09
N PHE A 126 -27.63 12.45 -1.04
CA PHE A 126 -26.35 13.09 -1.16
C PHE A 126 -26.26 13.89 -2.47
N LYS A 127 -25.33 14.85 -2.52
CA LYS A 127 -25.08 15.72 -3.67
C LYS A 127 -23.60 15.75 -4.02
N GLU A 128 -23.29 16.12 -5.25
CA GLU A 128 -21.93 16.44 -5.67
C GLU A 128 -21.36 17.59 -4.82
N GLY A 129 -20.08 17.47 -4.46
CA GLY A 129 -19.40 18.38 -3.55
C GLY A 129 -19.65 18.15 -2.05
N ASP A 130 -20.60 17.28 -1.69
CA ASP A 130 -20.77 16.89 -0.28
C ASP A 130 -19.52 16.12 0.21
N ILE A 131 -19.19 16.32 1.48
CA ILE A 131 -18.19 15.51 2.18
C ILE A 131 -18.92 14.52 3.08
N TRP A 132 -18.58 13.24 2.92
CA TRP A 132 -19.15 12.14 3.70
C TRP A 132 -18.07 11.30 4.34
N TRP A 133 -18.34 10.81 5.55
CA TRP A 133 -17.60 9.70 6.14
C TRP A 133 -18.17 8.41 5.59
N VAL A 134 -17.31 7.59 4.99
CA VAL A 134 -17.70 6.31 4.39
C VAL A 134 -16.83 5.18 4.91
N SER A 135 -17.38 3.98 5.07
CA SER A 135 -16.59 2.78 5.34
C SER A 135 -15.85 2.39 4.06
N LEU A 136 -14.65 2.91 3.90
CA LEU A 136 -13.84 2.67 2.71
C LEU A 136 -13.27 1.24 2.74
N GLY A 137 -12.95 0.75 3.94
CA GLY A 137 -12.51 -0.61 4.17
C GLY A 137 -11.00 -0.76 4.28
N ILE A 138 -10.57 -2.00 4.26
CA ILE A 138 -9.18 -2.39 4.13
C ILE A 138 -8.97 -2.90 2.71
N ASN A 139 -7.99 -2.36 2.02
CA ASN A 139 -7.72 -2.58 0.60
C ASN A 139 -6.30 -3.15 0.41
N ILE A 140 -5.94 -3.51 -0.82
CA ILE A 140 -4.68 -4.22 -1.09
C ILE A 140 -3.55 -3.22 -1.35
N GLY A 141 -2.38 -3.51 -0.81
CA GLY A 141 -1.15 -2.78 -1.12
C GLY A 141 -1.25 -1.28 -0.85
N VAL A 142 -1.07 -0.46 -1.89
CA VAL A 142 -1.06 1.01 -1.86
C VAL A 142 -2.44 1.66 -1.93
N GLU A 143 -3.50 0.88 -2.13
CA GLU A 143 -4.86 1.38 -2.10
C GLU A 143 -5.18 1.98 -0.73
N ILE A 144 -5.93 3.08 -0.76
CA ILE A 144 -6.19 3.83 0.45
C ILE A 144 -7.18 3.11 1.38
N ASP A 145 -6.74 2.84 2.61
CA ASP A 145 -7.57 2.20 3.62
C ASP A 145 -8.44 3.20 4.38
N GLY A 146 -9.56 2.73 4.91
CA GLY A 146 -10.28 3.38 5.99
C GLY A 146 -9.50 3.31 7.31
N LYS A 147 -9.91 4.11 8.29
CA LYS A 147 -9.26 4.18 9.61
C LYS A 147 -10.27 3.88 10.73
N LYS A 148 -9.73 3.60 11.93
CA LYS A 148 -10.51 3.30 13.16
C LYS A 148 -11.42 2.07 13.01
N ASN A 149 -12.25 1.85 14.03
CA ASN A 149 -13.07 0.64 14.21
C ASN A 149 -14.09 0.34 13.11
N HIS A 150 -14.45 1.33 12.28
CA HIS A 150 -15.40 1.15 11.17
C HIS A 150 -14.76 1.34 9.81
N PHE A 151 -13.42 1.34 9.75
CA PHE A 151 -12.66 1.50 8.51
C PHE A 151 -13.15 2.71 7.71
N GLU A 152 -13.42 3.81 8.40
CA GLU A 152 -13.99 5.03 7.82
C GLU A 152 -12.93 5.97 7.27
N ARG A 153 -13.33 6.70 6.24
CA ARG A 153 -12.55 7.81 5.70
C ARG A 153 -13.49 8.91 5.19
N PRO A 154 -13.11 10.18 5.36
CA PRO A 154 -13.84 11.26 4.70
C PRO A 154 -13.56 11.23 3.19
N VAL A 155 -14.60 11.43 2.41
CA VAL A 155 -14.55 11.48 0.94
C VAL A 155 -15.34 12.67 0.42
N ILE A 156 -14.95 13.19 -0.73
CA ILE A 156 -15.76 14.13 -1.52
C ILE A 156 -16.59 13.31 -2.51
N ILE A 157 -17.88 13.65 -2.62
CA ILE A 157 -18.73 13.13 -3.69
C ILE A 157 -18.41 13.89 -4.98
N LEU A 158 -17.69 13.24 -5.88
CA LEU A 158 -17.31 13.83 -7.16
C LEU A 158 -18.48 13.85 -8.13
N LYS A 159 -19.21 12.72 -8.19
CA LYS A 159 -20.37 12.55 -9.05
C LYS A 159 -21.39 11.60 -8.42
N ARG A 160 -22.65 11.99 -8.49
CA ARG A 160 -23.78 11.10 -8.23
C ARG A 160 -24.05 10.29 -9.49
N VAL A 161 -23.84 8.98 -9.46
CA VAL A 161 -24.13 8.10 -10.61
C VAL A 161 -25.61 7.76 -10.62
N ASN A 162 -26.16 7.32 -9.50
CA ASN A 162 -27.57 7.05 -9.28
C ASN A 162 -27.91 7.14 -7.79
N TYR A 163 -29.07 6.63 -7.37
CA TYR A 163 -29.49 6.64 -5.95
C TYR A 163 -28.65 5.71 -5.05
N HIS A 164 -27.97 4.72 -5.63
CA HIS A 164 -27.23 3.69 -4.91
C HIS A 164 -25.71 3.77 -5.09
N SER A 165 -25.21 4.66 -5.93
CA SER A 165 -23.78 4.74 -6.21
C SER A 165 -23.28 6.15 -6.46
N ALA A 166 -22.04 6.38 -6.03
CA ALA A 166 -21.32 7.63 -6.23
C ALA A 166 -19.86 7.38 -6.62
N ILE A 167 -19.31 8.27 -7.44
CA ILE A 167 -17.87 8.37 -7.64
C ILE A 167 -17.35 9.32 -6.57
N ILE A 168 -16.31 8.89 -5.86
CA ILE A 168 -15.74 9.61 -4.71
C ILE A 168 -14.24 9.82 -4.85
N ILE A 169 -13.74 10.83 -4.14
CA ILE A 169 -12.30 11.08 -3.94
C ILE A 169 -12.02 11.04 -2.44
N PRO A 170 -11.11 10.16 -1.97
CA PRO A 170 -10.73 10.11 -0.57
C PRO A 170 -9.96 11.35 -0.12
N LEU A 171 -10.21 11.77 1.13
CA LEU A 171 -9.55 12.90 1.77
C LEU A 171 -8.54 12.44 2.83
N THR A 172 -7.53 13.28 3.03
CA THR A 172 -6.52 13.11 4.09
C THR A 172 -6.20 14.44 4.75
N SER A 173 -5.76 14.38 6.01
CA SER A 173 -5.18 15.52 6.72
C SER A 173 -3.69 15.70 6.42
N THR A 174 -3.05 14.74 5.79
CA THR A 174 -1.65 14.84 5.39
C THR A 174 -1.55 15.69 4.14
N ILE A 175 -0.85 16.80 4.24
CA ILE A 175 -0.55 17.68 3.12
C ILE A 175 0.64 17.12 2.35
N ARG A 176 0.52 17.12 1.03
CA ARG A 176 1.61 16.74 0.14
C ARG A 176 1.83 17.88 -0.85
N GLU A 177 2.98 18.51 -0.71
CA GLU A 177 3.42 19.53 -1.64
C GLU A 177 4.15 18.87 -2.82
N ASN A 178 4.00 19.44 -4.01
CA ASN A 178 4.64 18.97 -5.24
C ASN A 178 4.31 17.51 -5.63
N ASP A 179 3.11 17.03 -5.31
CA ASP A 179 2.62 15.72 -5.69
C ASP A 179 1.29 15.86 -6.43
N ASP A 180 1.31 15.65 -7.74
CA ASP A 180 0.16 15.84 -8.62
C ASP A 180 -1.01 14.88 -8.33
N ARG A 181 -0.77 13.83 -7.54
CA ARG A 181 -1.83 12.93 -7.05
C ARG A 181 -2.72 13.57 -6.00
N PHE A 182 -2.31 14.72 -5.45
CA PHE A 182 -3.00 15.39 -4.35
C PHE A 182 -3.38 16.83 -4.72
N VAL A 183 -4.59 17.21 -4.33
CA VAL A 183 -5.06 18.60 -4.44
C VAL A 183 -5.24 19.11 -3.01
N ASN A 184 -4.36 20.02 -2.60
CA ASN A 184 -4.43 20.64 -1.28
C ASN A 184 -5.49 21.76 -1.30
N TYR A 185 -6.24 21.87 -0.22
CA TYR A 185 -7.24 22.91 -0.01
C TYR A 185 -7.39 23.23 1.46
N GLU A 186 -8.01 24.35 1.77
CA GLU A 186 -8.23 24.82 3.13
C GLU A 186 -9.72 25.08 3.39
N ILE A 187 -10.22 24.67 4.55
CA ILE A 187 -11.56 24.97 5.05
C ILE A 187 -11.46 25.36 6.50
N ASP A 188 -11.98 26.55 6.85
CA ASP A 188 -12.01 27.07 8.21
C ASP A 188 -10.61 27.04 8.87
N GLY A 189 -9.57 27.44 8.15
CA GLY A 189 -8.18 27.44 8.61
C GLY A 189 -7.52 26.07 8.72
N ILE A 190 -8.22 24.99 8.35
CA ILE A 190 -7.71 23.61 8.39
C ILE A 190 -7.31 23.16 7.00
N LYS A 191 -6.01 22.92 6.80
CA LYS A 191 -5.48 22.36 5.56
C LYS A 191 -5.83 20.88 5.43
N LYS A 192 -6.24 20.48 4.26
CA LYS A 192 -6.59 19.10 3.87
C LYS A 192 -6.14 18.82 2.45
N SER A 193 -6.15 17.55 2.09
CA SER A 193 -5.78 17.13 0.74
C SER A 193 -6.77 16.11 0.19
N ALA A 194 -7.12 16.24 -1.08
CA ALA A 194 -7.90 15.27 -1.84
C ALA A 194 -6.93 14.39 -2.65
N ASN A 195 -6.98 13.08 -2.44
CA ASN A 195 -6.16 12.15 -3.21
C ASN A 195 -6.88 11.75 -4.51
N ILE A 196 -6.60 12.47 -5.59
CA ILE A 196 -7.27 12.26 -6.88
C ILE A 196 -6.83 10.97 -7.59
N SER A 197 -5.67 10.41 -7.25
CA SER A 197 -5.21 9.12 -7.79
C SER A 197 -6.02 7.92 -7.28
N GLN A 198 -6.77 8.10 -6.19
CA GLN A 198 -7.59 7.07 -5.53
C GLN A 198 -9.10 7.26 -5.78
N ILE A 199 -9.43 7.88 -6.92
CA ILE A 199 -10.82 7.99 -7.36
C ILE A 199 -11.44 6.61 -7.54
N CYS A 200 -12.64 6.41 -6.98
CA CYS A 200 -13.35 5.14 -7.14
C CYS A 200 -14.86 5.30 -7.05
N MET A 201 -15.60 4.31 -7.54
CA MET A 201 -17.05 4.21 -7.35
C MET A 201 -17.34 3.38 -6.10
N ILE A 202 -18.30 3.85 -5.29
CA ILE A 202 -18.77 3.12 -4.12
C ILE A 202 -20.29 3.04 -4.08
N ASP A 203 -20.82 2.00 -3.43
CA ASP A 203 -22.22 1.88 -3.09
C ASP A 203 -22.57 2.79 -1.89
N THR A 204 -23.73 3.42 -1.90
CA THR A 204 -24.20 4.33 -0.83
C THR A 204 -24.42 3.63 0.50
N LYS A 205 -24.56 2.31 0.53
CA LYS A 205 -24.56 1.52 1.77
C LYS A 205 -23.33 1.74 2.64
N ARG A 206 -22.20 2.14 2.04
CA ARG A 206 -20.96 2.48 2.75
C ARG A 206 -21.01 3.84 3.45
N PHE A 207 -22.02 4.68 3.17
CA PHE A 207 -22.14 6.01 3.77
C PHE A 207 -22.56 5.90 5.23
N ARG A 208 -21.82 6.57 6.13
CA ARG A 208 -22.05 6.57 7.56
C ARG A 208 -22.73 7.86 8.03
N ARG A 209 -22.07 8.99 7.79
CA ARG A 209 -22.55 10.31 8.17
C ARG A 209 -22.02 11.40 7.24
N LYS A 210 -22.84 12.41 7.03
CA LYS A 210 -22.43 13.62 6.31
C LYS A 210 -21.54 14.47 7.22
N ALA A 211 -20.45 15.00 6.67
CA ALA A 211 -19.64 15.98 7.39
C ALA A 211 -20.41 17.30 7.54
N LYS A 212 -20.22 17.96 8.69
CA LYS A 212 -20.81 19.29 8.90
C LYS A 212 -20.17 20.37 8.03
N ILE A 213 -18.93 20.13 7.61
CA ILE A 213 -18.13 21.04 6.78
C ILE A 213 -18.56 20.88 5.32
N LYS A 214 -18.74 21.99 4.62
CA LYS A 214 -19.01 22.04 3.18
C LYS A 214 -17.73 22.39 2.44
N LEU A 215 -17.46 21.70 1.34
CA LEU A 215 -16.36 22.09 0.45
C LEU A 215 -16.75 23.37 -0.29
N PRO A 216 -15.91 24.44 -0.27
CA PRO A 216 -16.13 25.63 -1.08
C PRO A 216 -16.19 25.26 -2.57
N ILE A 217 -17.05 25.97 -3.31
CA ILE A 217 -17.31 25.65 -4.72
C ILE A 217 -16.05 25.77 -5.59
N ASP A 218 -15.18 26.71 -5.28
CA ASP A 218 -13.94 26.92 -6.04
C ASP A 218 -12.93 25.79 -5.80
N ASN A 219 -12.81 25.29 -4.56
CA ASN A 219 -12.01 24.11 -4.27
C ASN A 219 -12.55 22.85 -5.00
N PHE A 220 -13.88 22.72 -5.09
CA PHE A 220 -14.48 21.61 -5.84
C PHE A 220 -14.20 21.70 -7.33
N ARG A 221 -14.27 22.91 -7.92
CA ARG A 221 -13.91 23.16 -9.32
C ARG A 221 -12.43 22.87 -9.59
N GLU A 222 -11.55 23.28 -8.68
CA GLU A 222 -10.12 23.02 -8.77
C GLU A 222 -9.83 21.52 -8.75
N ILE A 223 -10.43 20.77 -7.81
CA ILE A 223 -10.27 19.31 -7.72
C ILE A 223 -10.71 18.64 -9.04
N LYS A 224 -11.86 19.04 -9.59
CA LYS A 224 -12.34 18.53 -10.90
C LYS A 224 -11.37 18.87 -12.04
N SER A 225 -10.83 20.07 -12.06
CA SER A 225 -9.88 20.52 -13.09
C SER A 225 -8.55 19.75 -13.00
N ARG A 226 -8.03 19.59 -11.80
CA ARG A 226 -6.78 18.82 -11.56
C ARG A 226 -6.97 17.35 -11.90
N LEU A 227 -8.09 16.75 -11.51
CA LEU A 227 -8.41 15.37 -11.88
C LEU A 227 -8.47 15.18 -13.39
N LYS A 228 -9.11 16.11 -14.13
CA LYS A 228 -9.17 16.05 -15.60
C LYS A 228 -7.79 16.12 -16.27
N LYS A 229 -6.84 16.82 -15.65
CA LYS A 229 -5.45 16.87 -16.15
C LYS A 229 -4.64 15.65 -15.77
N TYR A 230 -5.01 15.02 -14.67
CA TYR A 230 -4.32 13.83 -14.15
C TYR A 230 -4.68 12.56 -14.94
N LEU A 231 -5.92 12.45 -15.43
CA LEU A 231 -6.44 11.35 -16.27
C LEU A 231 -6.15 11.59 -17.76
#